data_efd847c422c40d805fc0bfa6bd78489e
#
_entry.id   efd847c422c40d805fc0bfa6bd78489e
#
_cell.length_a   1.000
_cell.length_b   1.000
_cell.length_c   1.000
_cell.angle_alpha   90.00
_cell.angle_beta   90.00
_cell.angle_gamma   90.00
#
_symmetry.space_group_name_H-M   'P 1'
#
loop_
_entity.id
_entity.type
_entity.pdbx_description
1 polymer ?
#
loop_
_entity_poly.entity_id
_entity_poly.type
_entity_poly.pdbx_seq_one_letter_code
_entity_poly.pdbx_strand_id
1 'polypeptide(L)'
;MCIETVFYLQLGVEIMTINKKQVLVSAVAVAGLSAAVALYVTNDGAVSAANEKTVTVGLVGDSDRQLWEYVKKDAQKKYGIDVKLKLFTDYVKPNQALVDGSIDLNSFQTINYFDVQNKHFKNKLVGIGKTYVTPIRIYSDNHKSLKDLPEKATIIVPNDASNEKRALDVLEAAGLIKYNHDTKLPTAQDVTENKKHFQIKEVSSDQTAAALKSADAAVVNTNYALDAKLDIDKALFVEPVNKANKGYINIIAARKGTQNKKVYKQVVKTYQTEATKKHMKQLYGSAEIPAWDIKLK
;
A
#
# COMPACT_ATOMS: atom_id res chain seq x y z
N MET A 1 -2.33 46.77 37.62
CA MET A 1 -3.03 47.81 36.87
C MET A 1 -2.49 47.73 35.44
N CYS A 2 -3.05 46.80 34.64
CA CYS A 2 -2.69 46.57 33.24
C CYS A 2 -3.88 46.94 32.41
N ILE A 3 -3.68 47.79 31.43
CA ILE A 3 -4.68 48.32 30.52
C ILE A 3 -4.62 47.43 29.26
N GLU A 4 -5.69 46.69 28.97
CA GLU A 4 -5.89 46.03 27.69
C GLU A 4 -6.40 47.03 26.67
N THR A 5 -5.68 47.13 25.54
CA THR A 5 -6.09 47.99 24.41
C THR A 5 -6.81 47.10 23.40
N VAL A 6 -8.12 47.27 23.29
CA VAL A 6 -8.97 46.64 22.27
C VAL A 6 -9.01 47.57 21.04
N PHE A 7 -8.53 47.05 19.89
CA PHE A 7 -8.66 47.73 18.59
C PHE A 7 -10.04 47.46 17.97
N TYR A 8 -10.88 48.44 17.87
CA TYR A 8 -12.07 48.43 17.03
C TYR A 8 -11.73 48.94 15.63
N LEU A 9 -11.91 48.12 14.62
CA LEU A 9 -11.95 48.55 13.21
C LEU A 9 -13.34 49.12 12.92
N GLN A 10 -13.42 50.40 12.66
CA GLN A 10 -14.63 51.13 12.29
C GLN A 10 -14.76 51.06 10.76
N LEU A 11 -15.69 50.24 10.25
CA LEU A 11 -16.08 50.22 8.85
C LEU A 11 -17.09 51.34 8.62
N GLY A 12 -16.67 52.38 7.92
CA GLY A 12 -17.53 53.48 7.51
C GLY A 12 -18.49 53.02 6.40
N VAL A 13 -19.78 53.04 6.69
CA VAL A 13 -20.83 52.84 5.68
C VAL A 13 -21.26 54.21 5.17
N GLU A 14 -20.82 54.60 3.96
CA GLU A 14 -21.38 55.75 3.24
C GLU A 14 -22.73 55.37 2.62
N ILE A 15 -23.79 56.06 3.03
CA ILE A 15 -25.12 55.90 2.45
C ILE A 15 -25.18 56.72 1.14
N MET A 16 -25.01 56.00 0.02
CA MET A 16 -25.19 56.59 -1.31
C MET A 16 -26.70 56.71 -1.64
N THR A 17 -27.19 57.88 -1.86
CA THR A 17 -28.56 58.16 -2.39
C THR A 17 -28.63 57.80 -3.87
N ILE A 18 -29.30 56.69 -4.20
CA ILE A 18 -29.43 56.20 -5.56
C ILE A 18 -30.61 56.88 -6.29
N ASN A 19 -30.34 57.51 -7.42
CA ASN A 19 -31.33 58.14 -8.29
C ASN A 19 -32.11 57.10 -9.09
N LYS A 20 -33.42 57.30 -9.31
CA LYS A 20 -34.36 56.36 -9.99
C LYS A 20 -33.91 55.84 -11.35
N LYS A 21 -32.99 56.49 -12.05
CA LYS A 21 -32.41 56.02 -13.31
C LYS A 21 -31.33 54.96 -13.13
N GLN A 22 -30.77 54.78 -11.95
CA GLN A 22 -29.75 53.76 -11.66
C GLN A 22 -30.35 52.41 -11.23
N VAL A 23 -31.61 52.36 -10.82
CA VAL A 23 -32.30 51.15 -10.41
C VAL A 23 -32.54 50.19 -11.58
N LEU A 24 -32.68 50.71 -12.83
CA LEU A 24 -32.91 49.86 -14.00
C LEU A 24 -31.66 49.11 -14.46
N VAL A 25 -30.46 49.65 -14.23
CA VAL A 25 -29.19 48.99 -14.58
C VAL A 25 -28.85 47.95 -13.53
N SER A 26 -29.21 48.16 -12.26
CA SER A 26 -28.96 47.17 -11.18
C SER A 26 -29.84 45.94 -11.28
N ALA A 27 -31.06 46.05 -11.84
CA ALA A 27 -31.96 44.89 -12.02
C ALA A 27 -31.45 43.92 -13.11
N VAL A 28 -30.79 44.44 -14.14
CA VAL A 28 -30.19 43.61 -15.20
C VAL A 28 -28.91 42.88 -14.68
N ALA A 29 -28.14 43.55 -13.81
CA ALA A 29 -26.95 42.94 -13.21
C ALA A 29 -27.29 41.83 -12.20
N VAL A 30 -28.40 41.99 -11.43
CA VAL A 30 -28.86 40.95 -10.50
C VAL A 30 -29.45 39.74 -11.24
N ALA A 31 -30.11 39.92 -12.39
CA ALA A 31 -30.59 38.83 -13.22
C ALA A 31 -29.41 38.06 -13.89
N GLY A 32 -28.36 38.78 -14.26
CA GLY A 32 -27.14 38.14 -14.81
C GLY A 32 -26.36 37.32 -13.78
N LEU A 33 -26.28 37.79 -12.54
CA LEU A 33 -25.64 37.05 -11.43
C LEU A 33 -26.47 35.83 -11.00
N SER A 34 -27.80 35.89 -11.04
CA SER A 34 -28.67 34.75 -10.73
C SER A 34 -28.56 33.65 -11.77
N ALA A 35 -28.41 34.01 -13.06
CA ALA A 35 -28.18 33.02 -14.14
C ALA A 35 -26.77 32.41 -14.07
N ALA A 36 -25.75 33.18 -13.67
CA ALA A 36 -24.41 32.67 -13.45
C ALA A 36 -24.30 31.75 -12.24
N VAL A 37 -25.03 32.07 -11.14
CA VAL A 37 -25.11 31.19 -9.96
C VAL A 37 -25.90 29.92 -10.26
N ALA A 38 -26.98 29.97 -11.05
CA ALA A 38 -27.73 28.81 -11.46
C ALA A 38 -26.91 27.89 -12.41
N LEU A 39 -26.10 28.46 -13.32
CA LEU A 39 -25.16 27.72 -14.15
C LEU A 39 -23.99 27.12 -13.34
N TYR A 40 -23.56 27.76 -12.26
CA TYR A 40 -22.51 27.23 -11.36
C TYR A 40 -23.04 26.06 -10.53
N VAL A 41 -24.27 26.13 -10.00
CA VAL A 41 -24.91 25.05 -9.22
C VAL A 41 -25.26 23.85 -10.09
N THR A 42 -25.61 24.05 -11.37
CA THR A 42 -25.86 22.94 -12.29
C THR A 42 -24.56 22.28 -12.78
N ASN A 43 -23.42 23.00 -12.75
CA ASN A 43 -22.14 22.42 -13.12
C ASN A 43 -21.48 21.62 -11.97
N ASP A 44 -21.78 21.96 -10.70
CA ASP A 44 -21.28 21.19 -9.54
C ASP A 44 -21.86 19.77 -9.51
N GLY A 45 -23.08 19.56 -10.00
CA GLY A 45 -23.65 18.22 -10.18
C GLY A 45 -22.91 17.37 -11.22
N ALA A 46 -22.38 17.99 -12.28
CA ALA A 46 -21.60 17.30 -13.31
C ALA A 46 -20.16 17.02 -12.87
N VAL A 47 -19.55 17.91 -12.08
CA VAL A 47 -18.22 17.70 -11.49
C VAL A 47 -18.26 16.60 -10.43
N SER A 48 -19.33 16.49 -9.63
CA SER A 48 -19.52 15.38 -8.68
C SER A 48 -19.68 14.04 -9.36
N ALA A 49 -20.39 13.96 -10.48
CA ALA A 49 -20.57 12.71 -11.24
C ALA A 49 -19.29 12.27 -11.97
N ALA A 50 -18.43 13.21 -12.37
CA ALA A 50 -17.12 12.90 -12.93
C ALA A 50 -16.14 12.35 -11.87
N ASN A 51 -16.25 12.80 -10.61
CA ASN A 51 -15.43 12.33 -9.49
C ASN A 51 -15.81 10.91 -9.01
N GLU A 52 -17.02 10.42 -9.25
CA GLU A 52 -17.44 9.06 -8.87
C GLU A 52 -16.70 7.95 -9.64
N LYS A 53 -16.05 8.26 -10.75
CA LYS A 53 -15.31 7.30 -11.59
C LYS A 53 -13.79 7.35 -11.41
N THR A 54 -13.27 8.19 -10.53
CA THR A 54 -11.84 8.20 -10.20
C THR A 54 -11.59 7.34 -8.96
N VAL A 55 -10.56 6.48 -9.02
CA VAL A 55 -10.13 5.64 -7.89
C VAL A 55 -8.62 5.75 -7.73
N THR A 56 -8.17 6.29 -6.60
CA THR A 56 -6.74 6.37 -6.29
C THR A 56 -6.29 5.12 -5.54
N VAL A 57 -5.32 4.39 -6.10
CA VAL A 57 -4.74 3.17 -5.52
C VAL A 57 -3.33 3.44 -5.02
N GLY A 58 -3.09 3.18 -3.74
CA GLY A 58 -1.76 3.24 -3.14
C GLY A 58 -0.98 1.94 -3.34
N LEU A 59 0.26 2.06 -3.82
CA LEU A 59 1.22 0.97 -4.01
C LEU A 59 2.47 1.25 -3.19
N VAL A 60 3.27 0.24 -2.89
CA VAL A 60 4.58 0.41 -2.25
C VAL A 60 5.69 0.00 -3.19
N GLY A 61 6.61 0.93 -3.45
CA GLY A 61 7.65 0.76 -4.45
C GLY A 61 7.15 0.92 -5.89
N ASP A 62 7.98 0.55 -6.83
CA ASP A 62 7.70 0.65 -8.27
C ASP A 62 7.41 -0.70 -8.92
N SER A 63 7.72 -1.80 -8.24
CA SER A 63 7.60 -3.16 -8.76
C SER A 63 6.22 -3.46 -9.35
N ASP A 64 5.15 -3.12 -8.61
CA ASP A 64 3.76 -3.40 -9.04
C ASP A 64 3.19 -2.38 -10.06
N ARG A 65 3.91 -1.30 -10.36
CA ARG A 65 3.40 -0.22 -11.22
C ARG A 65 2.97 -0.73 -12.59
N GLN A 66 3.78 -1.55 -13.26
CA GLN A 66 3.49 -2.02 -14.61
C GLN A 66 2.20 -2.86 -14.66
N LEU A 67 1.99 -3.72 -13.67
CA LEU A 67 0.76 -4.50 -13.54
C LEU A 67 -0.46 -3.59 -13.30
N TRP A 68 -0.33 -2.61 -12.42
CA TRP A 68 -1.42 -1.68 -12.14
C TRP A 68 -1.69 -0.70 -13.31
N GLU A 69 -0.71 -0.32 -14.10
CA GLU A 69 -0.94 0.43 -15.36
C GLU A 69 -1.73 -0.41 -16.39
N TYR A 70 -1.51 -1.73 -16.42
CA TYR A 70 -2.35 -2.63 -17.21
C TYR A 70 -3.80 -2.67 -16.67
N VAL A 71 -3.98 -2.86 -15.37
CA VAL A 71 -5.31 -2.88 -14.72
C VAL A 71 -6.03 -1.54 -14.93
N LYS A 72 -5.34 -0.41 -14.81
CA LYS A 72 -5.86 0.93 -15.06
C LYS A 72 -6.42 1.07 -16.48
N LYS A 73 -5.66 0.66 -17.50
CA LYS A 73 -6.11 0.70 -18.92
C LYS A 73 -7.35 -0.16 -19.12
N ASP A 74 -7.39 -1.33 -18.51
CA ASP A 74 -8.52 -2.26 -18.63
C ASP A 74 -9.76 -1.74 -17.87
N ALA A 75 -9.59 -1.13 -16.68
CA ALA A 75 -10.66 -0.49 -15.93
C ALA A 75 -11.26 0.70 -16.68
N GLN A 76 -10.42 1.52 -17.30
CA GLN A 76 -10.87 2.62 -18.15
C GLN A 76 -11.69 2.10 -19.35
N LYS A 77 -11.15 1.09 -20.06
CA LYS A 77 -11.81 0.51 -21.23
C LYS A 77 -13.16 -0.12 -20.91
N LYS A 78 -13.23 -0.90 -19.80
CA LYS A 78 -14.44 -1.69 -19.48
C LYS A 78 -15.49 -0.89 -18.73
N TYR A 79 -15.10 0.06 -17.90
CA TYR A 79 -16.02 0.72 -16.96
C TYR A 79 -15.94 2.25 -16.99
N GLY A 80 -15.02 2.83 -17.76
CA GLY A 80 -14.75 4.28 -17.76
C GLY A 80 -14.19 4.77 -16.43
N ILE A 81 -13.47 3.92 -15.67
CA ILE A 81 -12.87 4.27 -14.38
C ILE A 81 -11.46 4.80 -14.60
N ASP A 82 -11.19 6.01 -14.12
CA ASP A 82 -9.86 6.59 -14.05
C ASP A 82 -9.14 6.12 -12.78
N VAL A 83 -8.26 5.13 -12.91
CA VAL A 83 -7.42 4.65 -11.79
C VAL A 83 -6.17 5.51 -11.71
N LYS A 84 -5.96 6.21 -10.59
CA LYS A 84 -4.74 6.95 -10.28
C LYS A 84 -3.86 6.13 -9.35
N LEU A 85 -2.57 6.03 -9.67
CA LEU A 85 -1.61 5.31 -8.84
C LEU A 85 -0.84 6.31 -7.97
N LYS A 86 -0.77 6.03 -6.66
CA LYS A 86 0.03 6.78 -5.70
C LYS A 86 1.07 5.86 -5.08
N LEU A 87 2.34 6.17 -5.28
CA LEU A 87 3.44 5.36 -4.77
C LEU A 87 3.86 5.83 -3.37
N PHE A 88 4.20 4.87 -2.54
CA PHE A 88 4.78 5.03 -1.21
C PHE A 88 6.10 4.28 -1.14
N THR A 89 6.97 4.67 -0.24
CA THR A 89 8.30 4.05 -0.06
C THR A 89 8.32 3.01 1.05
N ASP A 90 7.34 3.04 1.96
CA ASP A 90 7.27 2.19 3.15
C ASP A 90 5.89 1.56 3.32
N TYR A 91 5.78 0.56 4.21
CA TYR A 91 4.54 -0.16 4.48
C TYR A 91 3.59 0.56 5.47
N VAL A 92 4.03 1.62 6.15
CA VAL A 92 3.24 2.31 7.19
C VAL A 92 2.27 3.32 6.60
N LYS A 93 2.79 4.19 5.72
CA LYS A 93 2.05 5.33 5.16
C LYS A 93 0.83 4.97 4.31
N PRO A 94 0.80 3.87 3.52
CA PRO A 94 -0.37 3.56 2.69
C PRO A 94 -1.64 3.30 3.49
N ASN A 95 -1.55 2.64 4.65
CA ASN A 95 -2.71 2.40 5.51
C ASN A 95 -3.19 3.68 6.19
N GLN A 96 -2.27 4.57 6.62
CA GLN A 96 -2.64 5.89 7.12
C GLN A 96 -3.36 6.70 6.03
N ALA A 97 -2.80 6.77 4.82
CA ALA A 97 -3.39 7.46 3.68
C ALA A 97 -4.79 6.92 3.32
N LEU A 98 -4.99 5.60 3.46
CA LEU A 98 -6.29 4.97 3.25
C LEU A 98 -7.30 5.37 4.34
N VAL A 99 -6.89 5.41 5.61
CA VAL A 99 -7.74 5.85 6.74
C VAL A 99 -8.12 7.32 6.59
N ASP A 100 -7.18 8.18 6.22
CA ASP A 100 -7.39 9.63 6.08
C ASP A 100 -8.20 10.00 4.82
N GLY A 101 -8.33 9.08 3.87
CA GLY A 101 -9.07 9.33 2.64
C GLY A 101 -8.28 9.98 1.52
N SER A 102 -6.97 10.13 1.66
CA SER A 102 -6.10 10.64 0.59
C SER A 102 -5.82 9.62 -0.52
N ILE A 103 -6.21 8.37 -0.31
CA ILE A 103 -6.35 7.30 -1.31
C ILE A 103 -7.65 6.54 -1.06
N ASP A 104 -8.13 5.87 -2.10
CA ASP A 104 -9.39 5.09 -2.07
C ASP A 104 -9.16 3.63 -1.72
N LEU A 105 -8.11 3.04 -2.27
CA LEU A 105 -7.67 1.66 -2.11
C LEU A 105 -6.17 1.64 -1.87
N ASN A 106 -5.66 0.56 -1.29
CA ASN A 106 -4.25 0.20 -1.42
C ASN A 106 -4.08 -1.27 -1.80
N SER A 107 -2.95 -1.59 -2.42
CA SER A 107 -2.59 -2.94 -2.85
C SER A 107 -1.09 -3.14 -2.65
N PHE A 108 -0.69 -3.66 -1.49
CA PHE A 108 0.72 -3.89 -1.16
C PHE A 108 0.92 -4.90 -0.03
N GLN A 109 -0.13 -5.18 0.75
CA GLN A 109 -0.02 -5.82 2.06
C GLN A 109 -0.59 -7.23 2.06
N THR A 110 0.06 -8.10 2.81
CA THR A 110 -0.45 -9.44 3.10
C THR A 110 -1.60 -9.40 4.11
N ILE A 111 -2.40 -10.47 4.16
CA ILE A 111 -3.47 -10.62 5.18
C ILE A 111 -2.89 -10.49 6.59
N ASN A 112 -1.77 -11.18 6.90
CA ASN A 112 -1.16 -11.13 8.23
C ASN A 112 -0.70 -9.71 8.60
N TYR A 113 -0.05 -8.99 7.66
CA TYR A 113 0.35 -7.60 7.88
C TYR A 113 -0.88 -6.70 8.09
N PHE A 114 -1.89 -6.85 7.23
CA PHE A 114 -3.16 -6.14 7.35
C PHE A 114 -3.82 -6.34 8.71
N ASP A 115 -3.90 -7.59 9.19
CA ASP A 115 -4.56 -7.92 10.46
C ASP A 115 -3.85 -7.29 11.66
N VAL A 116 -2.51 -7.25 11.65
CA VAL A 116 -1.71 -6.58 12.68
C VAL A 116 -1.94 -5.06 12.61
N GLN A 117 -1.75 -4.46 11.43
CA GLN A 117 -1.84 -3.01 11.25
C GLN A 117 -3.25 -2.47 11.48
N ASN A 118 -4.27 -3.18 11.02
CA ASN A 118 -5.66 -2.72 11.14
C ASN A 118 -6.12 -2.55 12.59
N LYS A 119 -5.54 -3.30 13.54
CA LYS A 119 -5.77 -3.10 14.98
C LYS A 119 -5.32 -1.72 15.44
N HIS A 120 -4.15 -1.24 14.98
CA HIS A 120 -3.65 0.10 15.27
C HIS A 120 -4.59 1.19 14.73
N PHE A 121 -5.26 0.93 13.61
CA PHE A 121 -6.28 1.80 13.04
C PHE A 121 -7.71 1.53 13.57
N LYS A 122 -7.85 0.86 14.73
CA LYS A 122 -9.16 0.56 15.35
C LYS A 122 -10.11 -0.15 14.38
N ASN A 123 -9.59 -1.05 13.55
CA ASN A 123 -10.33 -1.81 12.54
C ASN A 123 -11.12 -0.94 11.54
N LYS A 124 -10.53 0.19 11.12
CA LYS A 124 -11.12 1.10 10.13
C LYS A 124 -10.92 0.66 8.68
N LEU A 125 -10.16 -0.38 8.44
CA LEU A 125 -9.88 -0.92 7.11
C LEU A 125 -10.57 -2.27 6.90
N VAL A 126 -10.74 -2.65 5.62
CA VAL A 126 -11.29 -3.94 5.20
C VAL A 126 -10.64 -4.42 3.90
N GLY A 127 -10.25 -5.70 3.84
CA GLY A 127 -9.81 -6.36 2.61
C GLY A 127 -10.99 -6.59 1.68
N ILE A 128 -10.86 -6.23 0.40
CA ILE A 128 -11.92 -6.33 -0.60
C ILE A 128 -11.59 -7.23 -1.80
N GLY A 129 -10.33 -7.64 -1.93
CA GLY A 129 -9.88 -8.53 -2.99
C GLY A 129 -8.52 -9.12 -2.68
N LYS A 130 -8.31 -10.39 -3.05
CA LYS A 130 -6.97 -11.02 -3.03
C LYS A 130 -6.25 -10.68 -4.32
N THR A 131 -4.91 -10.63 -4.27
CA THR A 131 -4.07 -10.36 -5.44
C THR A 131 -3.12 -11.51 -5.73
N TYR A 132 -1.98 -11.57 -5.07
CA TYR A 132 -0.93 -12.54 -5.31
C TYR A 132 -0.31 -13.01 -3.99
N VAL A 133 0.50 -14.05 -4.05
CA VAL A 133 1.48 -14.41 -3.02
C VAL A 133 2.87 -14.26 -3.60
N THR A 134 3.77 -13.66 -2.83
CA THR A 134 5.18 -13.47 -3.19
C THR A 134 6.05 -14.22 -2.22
N PRO A 135 6.73 -15.29 -2.63
CA PRO A 135 7.70 -15.95 -1.76
C PRO A 135 8.84 -14.99 -1.41
N ILE A 136 9.07 -14.73 -0.12
CA ILE A 136 10.24 -13.96 0.30
C ILE A 136 11.50 -14.82 0.20
N ARG A 137 12.67 -14.19 0.18
CA ARG A 137 13.92 -14.87 -0.13
C ARG A 137 15.04 -14.45 0.80
N ILE A 138 16.00 -15.35 0.99
CA ILE A 138 17.29 -15.04 1.61
C ILE A 138 18.28 -14.71 0.50
N TYR A 139 18.87 -13.54 0.54
CA TYR A 139 19.90 -13.07 -0.38
C TYR A 139 21.24 -12.91 0.31
N SER A 140 22.31 -12.98 -0.47
CA SER A 140 23.67 -12.60 -0.06
C SER A 140 24.44 -12.06 -1.26
N ASP A 141 25.23 -11.02 -1.03
CA ASP A 141 26.17 -10.50 -2.02
C ASP A 141 27.50 -11.25 -1.97
N ASN A 142 27.84 -11.85 -0.81
CA ASN A 142 29.17 -12.40 -0.52
C ASN A 142 29.22 -13.93 -0.54
N HIS A 143 28.07 -14.61 -0.39
CA HIS A 143 27.98 -16.07 -0.26
C HIS A 143 27.12 -16.66 -1.35
N LYS A 144 27.49 -17.87 -1.83
CA LYS A 144 26.78 -18.55 -2.92
C LYS A 144 25.80 -19.63 -2.44
N SER A 145 25.90 -20.02 -1.18
CA SER A 145 24.98 -20.97 -0.56
C SER A 145 24.83 -20.71 0.94
N LEU A 146 23.75 -21.23 1.54
CA LEU A 146 23.53 -21.16 2.99
C LEU A 146 24.65 -21.82 3.80
N LYS A 147 25.33 -22.82 3.22
CA LYS A 147 26.43 -23.54 3.88
C LYS A 147 27.67 -22.66 4.04
N ASP A 148 27.85 -21.71 3.12
CA ASP A 148 29.01 -20.81 3.10
C ASP A 148 28.91 -19.68 4.15
N LEU A 149 27.74 -19.50 4.77
CA LEU A 149 27.57 -18.51 5.83
C LEU A 149 28.48 -18.88 7.03
N PRO A 150 29.39 -17.98 7.44
CA PRO A 150 30.31 -18.25 8.54
C PRO A 150 29.61 -18.28 9.91
N GLU A 151 30.29 -18.75 10.93
CA GLU A 151 29.88 -18.53 12.32
C GLU A 151 29.75 -17.03 12.60
N LYS A 152 28.74 -16.67 13.40
CA LYS A 152 28.43 -15.28 13.76
C LYS A 152 28.10 -14.39 12.56
N ALA A 153 27.75 -14.97 11.40
CA ALA A 153 27.28 -14.20 10.26
C ALA A 153 26.11 -13.29 10.66
N THR A 154 26.11 -12.08 10.14
CA THR A 154 25.01 -11.12 10.32
C THR A 154 23.92 -11.39 9.30
N ILE A 155 22.71 -11.66 9.77
CA ILE A 155 21.52 -11.85 8.95
C ILE A 155 20.51 -10.72 9.24
N ILE A 156 20.17 -9.95 8.22
CA ILE A 156 19.17 -8.88 8.30
C ILE A 156 17.78 -9.45 8.13
N VAL A 157 16.84 -8.99 8.97
CA VAL A 157 15.41 -9.32 8.87
C VAL A 157 14.55 -8.05 8.99
N PRO A 158 13.30 -8.06 8.44
CA PRO A 158 12.34 -6.98 8.69
C PRO A 158 11.99 -6.85 10.19
N ASN A 159 11.73 -5.64 10.67
CA ASN A 159 11.39 -5.35 12.07
C ASN A 159 9.90 -5.16 12.33
N ASP A 160 9.02 -5.24 11.32
CA ASP A 160 7.59 -5.25 11.60
C ASP A 160 7.14 -6.65 11.98
N ALA A 161 6.31 -6.75 13.02
CA ALA A 161 5.97 -8.00 13.69
C ALA A 161 5.49 -9.13 12.75
N SER A 162 4.82 -8.80 11.64
CA SER A 162 4.32 -9.77 10.67
C SER A 162 5.42 -10.29 9.75
N ASN A 163 6.27 -9.41 9.23
CA ASN A 163 7.36 -9.79 8.32
C ASN A 163 8.57 -10.35 9.10
N GLU A 164 8.81 -9.88 10.34
CA GLU A 164 9.82 -10.49 11.21
C GLU A 164 9.49 -11.95 11.50
N LYS A 165 8.25 -12.25 11.94
CA LYS A 165 7.79 -13.63 12.09
C LYS A 165 8.01 -14.44 10.81
N ARG A 166 7.61 -13.88 9.66
CA ARG A 166 7.78 -14.57 8.37
C ARG A 166 9.26 -14.82 8.03
N ALA A 167 10.13 -13.86 8.37
CA ALA A 167 11.57 -14.02 8.19
C ALA A 167 12.12 -15.15 9.07
N LEU A 168 11.67 -15.27 10.32
CA LEU A 168 12.03 -16.37 11.20
C LEU A 168 11.52 -17.72 10.65
N ASP A 169 10.27 -17.79 10.14
CA ASP A 169 9.73 -18.97 9.45
C ASP A 169 10.65 -19.40 8.30
N VAL A 170 11.15 -18.46 7.51
CA VAL A 170 12.04 -18.71 6.37
C VAL A 170 13.43 -19.15 6.81
N LEU A 171 13.99 -18.53 7.84
CA LEU A 171 15.29 -18.95 8.41
C LEU A 171 15.21 -20.35 9.01
N GLU A 172 14.10 -20.70 9.66
CA GLU A 172 13.86 -22.05 10.19
C GLU A 172 13.67 -23.07 9.07
N ALA A 173 12.86 -22.75 8.04
CA ALA A 173 12.68 -23.60 6.87
C ALA A 173 13.99 -23.82 6.10
N ALA A 174 14.90 -22.85 6.13
CA ALA A 174 16.25 -22.94 5.58
C ALA A 174 17.21 -23.75 6.47
N GLY A 175 16.79 -24.18 7.67
CA GLY A 175 17.59 -24.95 8.62
C GLY A 175 18.67 -24.13 9.34
N LEU A 176 18.56 -22.82 9.35
CA LEU A 176 19.56 -21.92 9.96
C LEU A 176 19.33 -21.72 11.47
N ILE A 177 18.08 -21.67 11.90
CA ILE A 177 17.66 -21.46 13.30
C ILE A 177 16.46 -22.33 13.64
N LYS A 178 16.09 -22.36 14.94
CA LYS A 178 14.73 -22.65 15.42
C LYS A 178 14.29 -21.54 16.37
N TYR A 179 12.99 -21.31 16.49
CA TYR A 179 12.43 -20.31 17.40
C TYR A 179 11.23 -20.86 18.16
N ASN A 180 10.79 -20.15 19.20
CA ASN A 180 9.62 -20.52 20.02
C ASN A 180 8.32 -20.24 19.28
N HIS A 181 7.56 -21.27 18.92
CA HIS A 181 6.26 -21.17 18.22
C HIS A 181 5.08 -20.80 19.13
N ASP A 182 5.24 -20.77 20.45
CA ASP A 182 4.17 -20.39 21.38
C ASP A 182 3.88 -18.88 21.31
N THR A 183 4.86 -18.09 20.85
CA THR A 183 4.71 -16.66 20.64
C THR A 183 4.01 -16.39 19.30
N LYS A 184 2.89 -15.65 19.35
CA LYS A 184 2.10 -15.31 18.14
C LYS A 184 2.86 -14.48 17.11
N LEU A 185 3.65 -13.53 17.58
CA LEU A 185 4.48 -12.60 16.80
C LEU A 185 5.90 -12.66 17.38
N PRO A 186 6.65 -13.73 17.08
CA PRO A 186 8.01 -13.91 17.57
C PRO A 186 8.96 -12.89 16.95
N THR A 187 10.01 -12.58 17.69
CA THR A 187 11.12 -11.71 17.32
C THR A 187 12.42 -12.50 17.30
N ALA A 188 13.52 -11.88 16.91
CA ALA A 188 14.85 -12.49 17.00
C ALA A 188 15.22 -12.98 18.41
N GLN A 189 14.59 -12.43 19.46
CA GLN A 189 14.80 -12.84 20.85
C GLN A 189 14.13 -14.20 21.18
N ASP A 190 13.16 -14.64 20.38
CA ASP A 190 12.48 -15.93 20.54
C ASP A 190 13.22 -17.09 19.89
N VAL A 191 14.43 -16.86 19.32
CA VAL A 191 15.27 -17.91 18.74
C VAL A 191 15.80 -18.83 19.83
N THR A 192 15.52 -20.13 19.69
CA THR A 192 15.86 -21.19 20.68
C THR A 192 17.05 -22.03 20.26
N GLU A 193 17.30 -22.19 18.94
CA GLU A 193 18.46 -22.93 18.42
C GLU A 193 19.12 -22.06 17.32
N ASN A 194 20.43 -21.83 17.46
CA ASN A 194 21.25 -21.04 16.56
C ASN A 194 22.68 -21.59 16.58
N LYS A 195 22.92 -22.70 15.88
CA LYS A 195 24.16 -23.47 15.94
C LYS A 195 25.40 -22.71 15.48
N LYS A 196 25.22 -21.81 14.51
CA LYS A 196 26.32 -20.96 14.00
C LYS A 196 26.38 -19.60 14.68
N HIS A 197 25.58 -19.37 15.73
CA HIS A 197 25.56 -18.09 16.47
C HIS A 197 25.30 -16.86 15.59
N PHE A 198 24.44 -16.98 14.57
CA PHE A 198 24.07 -15.89 13.68
C PHE A 198 23.61 -14.66 14.45
N GLN A 199 24.05 -13.50 14.03
CA GLN A 199 23.60 -12.22 14.55
C GLN A 199 22.39 -11.74 13.72
N ILE A 200 21.18 -12.00 14.22
CA ILE A 200 19.96 -11.55 13.56
C ILE A 200 19.75 -10.08 13.91
N LYS A 201 19.74 -9.22 12.89
CA LYS A 201 19.56 -7.76 13.04
C LYS A 201 18.30 -7.31 12.33
N GLU A 202 17.46 -6.62 13.07
CA GLU A 202 16.17 -6.11 12.61
C GLU A 202 16.33 -4.72 12.01
N VAL A 203 15.78 -4.50 10.81
CA VAL A 203 15.71 -3.19 10.16
C VAL A 203 14.33 -3.01 9.55
N SER A 204 13.94 -1.76 9.22
CA SER A 204 12.68 -1.57 8.50
C SER A 204 12.69 -2.31 7.17
N SER A 205 11.53 -2.84 6.76
CA SER A 205 11.41 -3.72 5.58
C SER A 205 12.00 -3.09 4.31
N ASP A 206 11.84 -1.77 4.11
CA ASP A 206 12.40 -1.00 3.00
C ASP A 206 13.93 -0.88 3.02
N GLN A 207 14.56 -1.13 4.17
CA GLN A 207 16.01 -1.07 4.33
C GLN A 207 16.70 -2.43 4.16
N THR A 208 15.95 -3.54 4.15
CA THR A 208 16.54 -4.90 4.13
C THR A 208 17.44 -5.15 2.93
N ALA A 209 17.03 -4.73 1.72
CA ALA A 209 17.83 -4.89 0.51
C ALA A 209 19.10 -4.01 0.52
N ALA A 210 19.00 -2.79 1.04
CA ALA A 210 20.17 -1.90 1.15
C ALA A 210 21.19 -2.38 2.21
N ALA A 211 20.69 -2.92 3.33
CA ALA A 211 21.50 -3.45 4.41
C ALA A 211 22.31 -4.70 4.03
N LEU A 212 21.93 -5.38 2.94
CA LEU A 212 22.65 -6.54 2.41
C LEU A 212 24.12 -6.24 2.12
N LYS A 213 24.44 -5.00 1.70
CA LYS A 213 25.82 -4.55 1.43
C LYS A 213 26.75 -4.62 2.64
N SER A 214 26.21 -4.60 3.86
CA SER A 214 26.94 -4.60 5.13
C SER A 214 26.68 -5.83 6.00
N ALA A 215 26.03 -6.86 5.43
CA ALA A 215 25.66 -8.09 6.13
C ALA A 215 26.06 -9.32 5.29
N ASP A 216 26.06 -10.47 5.92
CA ASP A 216 26.33 -11.74 5.26
C ASP A 216 25.13 -12.25 4.48
N ALA A 217 23.92 -12.00 4.98
CA ALA A 217 22.67 -12.31 4.33
C ALA A 217 21.54 -11.40 4.76
N ALA A 218 20.45 -11.34 3.98
CA ALA A 218 19.23 -10.64 4.35
C ALA A 218 18.00 -11.43 3.88
N VAL A 219 16.95 -11.42 4.71
CA VAL A 219 15.60 -11.83 4.29
C VAL A 219 14.89 -10.60 3.74
N VAL A 220 14.56 -10.62 2.45
CA VAL A 220 14.03 -9.45 1.75
C VAL A 220 12.65 -9.73 1.18
N ASN A 221 11.71 -8.81 1.44
CA ASN A 221 10.39 -8.84 0.82
C ASN A 221 10.51 -8.64 -0.70
N THR A 222 9.72 -9.40 -1.46
CA THR A 222 9.89 -9.53 -2.91
C THR A 222 9.79 -8.19 -3.65
N ASN A 223 8.84 -7.31 -3.30
CA ASN A 223 8.75 -5.99 -3.93
C ASN A 223 10.04 -5.16 -3.72
N TYR A 224 10.60 -5.15 -2.51
CA TYR A 224 11.88 -4.45 -2.25
C TYR A 224 13.07 -5.11 -2.93
N ALA A 225 13.04 -6.44 -3.08
CA ALA A 225 14.06 -7.15 -3.86
C ALA A 225 14.00 -6.75 -5.34
N LEU A 226 12.79 -6.70 -5.92
CA LEU A 226 12.57 -6.27 -7.31
C LEU A 226 12.94 -4.79 -7.53
N ASP A 227 12.54 -3.90 -6.62
CA ASP A 227 12.89 -2.47 -6.68
C ASP A 227 14.41 -2.25 -6.55
N ALA A 228 15.10 -3.04 -5.74
CA ALA A 228 16.55 -3.03 -5.62
C ALA A 228 17.26 -3.79 -6.76
N LYS A 229 16.51 -4.37 -7.70
CA LYS A 229 17.02 -5.17 -8.82
C LYS A 229 17.86 -6.37 -8.39
N LEU A 230 17.54 -6.97 -7.26
CA LEU A 230 18.14 -8.23 -6.83
C LEU A 230 17.68 -9.34 -7.79
N ASP A 231 18.62 -10.18 -8.18
CA ASP A 231 18.35 -11.32 -9.05
C ASP A 231 17.61 -12.41 -8.24
N ILE A 232 16.33 -12.62 -8.54
CA ILE A 232 15.48 -13.57 -7.81
C ILE A 232 15.97 -15.04 -7.94
N ASP A 233 16.71 -15.35 -9.00
CA ASP A 233 17.23 -16.69 -9.26
C ASP A 233 18.57 -16.94 -8.53
N LYS A 234 19.19 -15.90 -7.98
CA LYS A 234 20.41 -15.98 -7.17
C LYS A 234 20.15 -15.98 -5.66
N ALA A 235 18.91 -16.05 -5.23
CA ALA A 235 18.60 -16.17 -3.82
C ALA A 235 19.17 -17.47 -3.24
N LEU A 236 19.74 -17.41 -2.04
CA LEU A 236 20.26 -18.57 -1.33
C LEU A 236 19.16 -19.53 -0.88
N PHE A 237 17.95 -18.99 -0.66
CA PHE A 237 16.78 -19.76 -0.29
C PHE A 237 15.50 -19.01 -0.69
N VAL A 238 14.50 -19.76 -1.10
CA VAL A 238 13.17 -19.27 -1.47
C VAL A 238 12.14 -19.88 -0.54
N GLU A 239 11.28 -19.04 0.05
CA GLU A 239 10.18 -19.47 0.89
C GLU A 239 9.30 -20.49 0.17
N PRO A 240 9.06 -21.69 0.76
CA PRO A 240 8.14 -22.67 0.18
C PRO A 240 6.70 -22.17 0.21
N VAL A 241 6.01 -22.18 -0.93
CA VAL A 241 4.60 -21.78 -1.01
C VAL A 241 3.68 -22.99 -0.78
N ASN A 242 2.94 -22.98 0.33
CA ASN A 242 2.03 -24.04 0.74
C ASN A 242 0.84 -23.50 1.55
N LYS A 243 0.04 -24.37 2.20
CA LYS A 243 -1.12 -23.94 3.01
C LYS A 243 -0.80 -22.94 4.11
N ALA A 244 0.40 -23.00 4.69
CA ALA A 244 0.81 -22.07 5.74
C ALA A 244 0.90 -20.63 5.24
N ASN A 245 1.13 -20.43 3.94
CA ASN A 245 1.26 -19.10 3.32
C ASN A 245 -0.09 -18.41 3.07
N LYS A 246 -1.24 -18.96 3.47
CA LYS A 246 -2.55 -18.31 3.27
C LYS A 246 -2.61 -16.89 3.84
N GLY A 247 -1.98 -16.68 4.99
CA GLY A 247 -1.87 -15.37 5.63
C GLY A 247 -0.94 -14.40 4.90
N TYR A 248 -0.10 -14.90 3.99
CA TYR A 248 0.83 -14.12 3.18
C TYR A 248 0.33 -13.80 1.76
N ILE A 249 -0.95 -14.12 1.46
CA ILE A 249 -1.63 -13.62 0.27
C ILE A 249 -1.82 -12.12 0.42
N ASN A 250 -1.42 -11.37 -0.61
CA ASN A 250 -1.61 -9.93 -0.69
C ASN A 250 -3.07 -9.58 -1.02
N ILE A 251 -3.51 -8.39 -0.60
CA ILE A 251 -4.88 -7.93 -0.77
C ILE A 251 -4.97 -6.50 -1.27
N ILE A 252 -6.11 -6.20 -1.89
CA ILE A 252 -6.60 -4.84 -2.06
C ILE A 252 -7.44 -4.51 -0.84
N ALA A 253 -7.15 -3.40 -0.18
CA ALA A 253 -7.88 -2.92 1.00
C ALA A 253 -8.57 -1.58 0.72
N ALA A 254 -9.68 -1.36 1.43
CA ALA A 254 -10.48 -0.13 1.41
C ALA A 254 -10.79 0.34 2.83
N ARG A 255 -11.27 1.59 3.00
CA ARG A 255 -11.86 2.03 4.26
C ARG A 255 -13.14 1.27 4.55
N LYS A 256 -13.33 0.91 5.81
CA LYS A 256 -14.58 0.33 6.29
C LYS A 256 -15.74 1.31 6.07
N GLY A 257 -16.85 0.80 5.54
CA GLY A 257 -18.00 1.61 5.12
C GLY A 257 -17.98 2.00 3.64
N THR A 258 -16.82 1.93 2.95
CA THR A 258 -16.71 2.25 1.52
C THR A 258 -16.56 1.02 0.62
N GLN A 259 -16.34 -0.17 1.18
CA GLN A 259 -16.06 -1.42 0.48
C GLN A 259 -17.12 -1.83 -0.55
N ASN A 260 -18.35 -1.33 -0.39
CA ASN A 260 -19.46 -1.66 -1.27
C ASN A 260 -19.63 -0.72 -2.47
N LYS A 261 -18.78 0.31 -2.61
CA LYS A 261 -18.80 1.19 -3.79
C LYS A 261 -18.62 0.37 -5.06
N LYS A 262 -19.52 0.61 -6.03
CA LYS A 262 -19.53 -0.10 -7.33
C LYS A 262 -18.19 0.01 -8.04
N VAL A 263 -17.59 1.18 -8.03
CA VAL A 263 -16.29 1.45 -8.68
C VAL A 263 -15.16 0.61 -8.07
N TYR A 264 -15.13 0.40 -6.74
CA TYR A 264 -14.11 -0.44 -6.08
C TYR A 264 -14.26 -1.91 -6.46
N LYS A 265 -15.50 -2.42 -6.46
CA LYS A 265 -15.79 -3.79 -6.92
C LYS A 265 -15.39 -4.00 -8.38
N GLN A 266 -15.57 -2.99 -9.23
CA GLN A 266 -15.17 -3.04 -10.63
C GLN A 266 -13.65 -3.03 -10.80
N VAL A 267 -12.90 -2.25 -10.00
CA VAL A 267 -11.42 -2.28 -9.98
C VAL A 267 -10.92 -3.66 -9.55
N VAL A 268 -11.45 -4.22 -8.46
CA VAL A 268 -11.10 -5.59 -8.02
C VAL A 268 -11.41 -6.62 -9.11
N LYS A 269 -12.60 -6.55 -9.73
CA LYS A 269 -12.97 -7.45 -10.83
C LYS A 269 -12.06 -7.32 -12.05
N THR A 270 -11.56 -6.10 -12.33
CA THR A 270 -10.60 -5.88 -13.41
C THR A 270 -9.25 -6.49 -13.09
N TYR A 271 -8.81 -6.38 -11.84
CA TYR A 271 -7.56 -7.00 -11.38
C TYR A 271 -7.63 -8.54 -11.44
N GLN A 272 -8.71 -9.14 -10.97
CA GLN A 272 -8.88 -10.59 -10.83
C GLN A 272 -9.33 -11.27 -12.12
N THR A 273 -8.54 -11.16 -13.20
CA THR A 273 -8.84 -11.77 -14.51
C THR A 273 -7.74 -12.73 -14.97
N GLU A 274 -8.08 -13.66 -15.86
CA GLU A 274 -7.09 -14.54 -16.51
C GLU A 274 -6.07 -13.74 -17.33
N ALA A 275 -6.51 -12.62 -17.94
CA ALA A 275 -5.60 -11.73 -18.66
C ALA A 275 -4.57 -11.10 -17.72
N THR A 276 -4.99 -10.68 -16.52
CA THR A 276 -4.09 -10.17 -15.48
C THR A 276 -3.11 -11.24 -14.99
N LYS A 277 -3.55 -12.49 -14.80
CA LYS A 277 -2.65 -13.61 -14.47
C LYS A 277 -1.55 -13.81 -15.51
N LYS A 278 -1.95 -13.81 -16.79
CA LYS A 278 -1.00 -13.95 -17.90
C LYS A 278 0.01 -12.81 -17.90
N HIS A 279 -0.47 -11.57 -17.69
CA HIS A 279 0.40 -10.38 -17.67
C HIS A 279 1.35 -10.42 -16.47
N MET A 280 0.86 -10.77 -15.28
CA MET A 280 1.67 -10.97 -14.07
C MET A 280 2.77 -12.01 -14.29
N LYS A 281 2.45 -13.15 -14.90
CA LYS A 281 3.44 -14.17 -15.22
C LYS A 281 4.52 -13.68 -16.18
N GLN A 282 4.17 -12.82 -17.13
CA GLN A 282 5.12 -12.22 -18.07
C GLN A 282 6.06 -11.20 -17.38
N LEU A 283 5.54 -10.42 -16.42
CA LEU A 283 6.32 -9.40 -15.73
C LEU A 283 7.23 -9.99 -14.64
N TYR A 284 6.73 -10.95 -13.87
CA TYR A 284 7.36 -11.34 -12.60
C TYR A 284 7.76 -12.83 -12.54
N GLY A 285 7.36 -13.64 -13.52
CA GLY A 285 7.70 -15.07 -13.51
C GLY A 285 7.21 -15.77 -12.24
N SER A 286 8.16 -16.29 -11.46
CA SER A 286 7.91 -16.96 -10.17
C SER A 286 7.93 -16.03 -8.96
N ALA A 287 8.25 -14.73 -9.13
CA ALA A 287 8.31 -13.78 -8.03
C ALA A 287 6.91 -13.46 -7.49
N GLU A 288 5.90 -13.43 -8.36
CA GLU A 288 4.52 -13.17 -7.98
C GLU A 288 3.59 -14.25 -8.55
N ILE A 289 2.85 -14.88 -7.66
CA ILE A 289 1.94 -15.98 -7.99
C ILE A 289 0.50 -15.51 -7.77
N PRO A 290 -0.35 -15.41 -8.81
CA PRO A 290 -1.75 -15.03 -8.67
C PRO A 290 -2.47 -15.88 -7.62
N ALA A 291 -3.21 -15.25 -6.69
CA ALA A 291 -3.72 -15.96 -5.51
C ALA A 291 -5.21 -15.76 -5.22
N TRP A 292 -5.99 -15.10 -6.08
CA TRP A 292 -7.41 -14.89 -5.81
C TRP A 292 -8.27 -16.15 -5.96
N ASP A 293 -7.80 -17.15 -6.69
CA ASP A 293 -8.45 -18.46 -6.87
C ASP A 293 -7.52 -19.65 -6.60
N ILE A 294 -6.33 -19.39 -6.02
CA ILE A 294 -5.34 -20.44 -5.73
C ILE A 294 -5.83 -21.36 -4.62
N LYS A 295 -5.65 -22.66 -4.83
CA LYS A 295 -5.77 -23.69 -3.81
C LYS A 295 -4.36 -24.08 -3.35
N LEU A 296 -3.88 -23.41 -2.29
CA LEU A 296 -2.60 -23.79 -1.68
C LEU A 296 -2.72 -25.21 -1.10
N LYS A 297 -1.83 -26.10 -1.49
CA LYS A 297 -1.79 -27.52 -1.10
C LYS A 297 -1.05 -27.73 0.21
#